data_68c274698b0e1e1ffe002db4e4dd3f83
#
_entry.id   68c274698b0e1e1ffe002db4e4dd3f83
#
_cell.length_a   1.000
_cell.length_b   1.000
_cell.length_c   1.000
_cell.angle_alpha   90.00
_cell.angle_beta   90.00
_cell.angle_gamma   90.00
#
_symmetry.space_group_name_H-M   'P 1'
#
loop_
_entity.id
_entity.type
_entity.pdbx_description
1 polymer ?
#
loop_
_entity_poly.entity_id
_entity_poly.type
_entity_poly.pdbx_seq_one_letter_code
_entity_poly.pdbx_strand_id
1 'polypeptide(L)'
;NNCTVAGGEWQDPYSEELLTDAQQMQIDHMVPLKVAYVSGAYKWNYKMRCLYGNYMGYKEHLISAYGEENNMKGDQTPESYMPPKVSYKCQYLKDLLFVKALWGLTMEPSEATAIKDLVGKLNCDPTAMQISSEQIKEQSLFVNQNKDLCDQEYKD
;
A
#
# COMPACT_ATOMS: atom_id res chain seq x y z
N ASN A 1 -6.16 29.66 -1.71
CA ASN A 1 -6.88 29.22 -0.49
C ASN A 1 -6.20 27.96 0.01
N ASN A 2 -5.39 28.10 1.07
CA ASN A 2 -4.83 26.94 1.76
C ASN A 2 -5.97 26.29 2.57
N CYS A 3 -6.42 25.11 2.14
CA CYS A 3 -7.26 24.27 2.97
C CYS A 3 -6.38 23.69 4.09
N THR A 4 -6.58 24.16 5.30
CA THR A 4 -5.95 23.58 6.50
C THR A 4 -7.00 22.80 7.25
N VAL A 5 -6.69 21.55 7.58
CA VAL A 5 -7.54 20.72 8.45
C VAL A 5 -7.36 21.24 9.87
N ALA A 6 -8.42 21.85 10.41
CA ALA A 6 -8.38 22.51 11.72
C ALA A 6 -8.65 21.56 12.90
N GLY A 7 -9.13 20.34 12.65
CA GLY A 7 -9.41 19.31 13.66
C GLY A 7 -10.15 18.12 13.06
N GLY A 8 -10.19 17.02 13.79
CA GLY A 8 -10.83 15.79 13.41
C GLY A 8 -10.42 14.67 14.35
N GLU A 9 -10.93 13.50 14.07
CA GLU A 9 -10.50 12.26 14.74
C GLU A 9 -10.12 11.26 13.67
N TRP A 10 -8.93 10.68 13.77
CA TRP A 10 -8.40 9.68 12.85
C TRP A 10 -7.98 8.45 13.63
N GLN A 11 -8.57 7.33 13.32
CA GLN A 11 -8.13 6.05 13.85
C GLN A 11 -7.08 5.45 12.92
N ASP A 12 -5.87 5.26 13.45
CA ASP A 12 -4.81 4.61 12.69
C ASP A 12 -5.17 3.15 12.40
N PRO A 13 -5.14 2.71 11.14
CA PRO A 13 -5.46 1.32 10.79
C PRO A 13 -4.41 0.33 11.31
N TYR A 14 -3.18 0.76 11.54
CA TYR A 14 -2.07 -0.11 11.94
C TYR A 14 -2.00 -0.37 13.45
N SER A 15 -2.22 0.67 14.26
CA SER A 15 -2.05 0.60 15.72
C SER A 15 -3.34 0.69 16.52
N GLU A 16 -4.43 1.18 15.94
CA GLU A 16 -5.68 1.57 16.62
C GLU A 16 -5.58 2.89 17.38
N GLU A 17 -4.46 3.59 17.33
CA GLU A 17 -4.32 4.91 17.95
C GLU A 17 -5.37 5.88 17.41
N LEU A 18 -6.02 6.61 18.31
CA LEU A 18 -6.94 7.68 17.95
C LEU A 18 -6.18 9.02 17.97
N LEU A 19 -6.03 9.63 16.82
CA LEU A 19 -5.30 10.86 16.64
C LEU A 19 -6.27 12.02 16.41
N THR A 20 -5.98 13.17 17.02
CA THR A 20 -6.79 14.39 16.88
C THR A 20 -6.04 15.51 16.18
N ASP A 21 -4.75 15.33 15.93
CA ASP A 21 -3.92 16.26 15.17
C ASP A 21 -3.60 15.70 13.79
N ALA A 22 -4.11 16.36 12.75
CA ALA A 22 -3.87 15.97 11.36
C ALA A 22 -2.39 15.95 10.97
N GLN A 23 -1.53 16.69 11.66
CA GLN A 23 -0.08 16.73 11.40
C GLN A 23 0.63 15.43 11.80
N GLN A 24 -0.02 14.62 12.63
CA GLN A 24 0.50 13.30 13.01
C GLN A 24 0.22 12.23 11.95
N MET A 25 -0.69 12.52 11.01
CA MET A 25 -1.03 11.59 9.93
C MET A 25 -0.09 11.76 8.74
N GLN A 26 0.25 10.63 8.13
CA GLN A 26 1.05 10.56 6.90
C GLN A 26 0.35 9.68 5.88
N ILE A 27 0.70 9.86 4.61
CA ILE A 27 0.29 8.94 3.55
C ILE A 27 1.33 7.85 3.43
N ASP A 28 0.91 6.63 3.72
CA ASP A 28 1.73 5.43 3.56
C ASP A 28 1.35 4.70 2.26
N HIS A 29 2.34 4.20 1.54
CA HIS A 29 2.13 3.28 0.43
C HIS A 29 2.06 1.85 0.97
N MET A 30 0.97 1.13 0.71
CA MET A 30 0.80 -0.27 1.16
C MET A 30 2.03 -1.12 0.82
N VAL A 31 2.50 -1.06 -0.42
CA VAL A 31 3.83 -1.54 -0.80
C VAL A 31 4.76 -0.33 -0.94
N PRO A 32 5.76 -0.17 -0.06
CA PRO A 32 6.64 0.99 -0.06
C PRO A 32 7.28 1.25 -1.43
N LEU A 33 7.49 2.52 -1.77
CA LEU A 33 8.05 2.91 -3.08
C LEU A 33 9.37 2.21 -3.39
N LYS A 34 10.25 2.08 -2.41
CA LYS A 34 11.53 1.37 -2.57
C LYS A 34 11.32 -0.12 -2.81
N VAL A 35 10.40 -0.76 -2.05
CA VAL A 35 10.07 -2.16 -2.26
C VAL A 35 9.48 -2.36 -3.66
N ALA A 36 8.55 -1.50 -4.08
CA ALA A 36 8.00 -1.56 -5.44
C ALA A 36 9.10 -1.42 -6.49
N TYR A 37 10.05 -0.48 -6.29
CA TYR A 37 11.16 -0.26 -7.21
C TYR A 37 12.00 -1.52 -7.41
N VAL A 38 12.47 -2.14 -6.33
CA VAL A 38 13.28 -3.37 -6.41
C VAL A 38 12.48 -4.58 -6.86
N SER A 39 11.16 -4.58 -6.64
CA SER A 39 10.23 -5.64 -7.07
C SER A 39 9.81 -5.55 -8.54
N GLY A 40 10.39 -4.64 -9.33
CA GLY A 40 10.15 -4.56 -10.77
C GLY A 40 9.83 -3.17 -11.32
N ALA A 41 9.45 -2.20 -10.48
CA ALA A 41 9.11 -0.85 -10.93
C ALA A 41 10.31 -0.07 -11.50
N TYR A 42 11.54 -0.53 -11.28
CA TYR A 42 12.73 0.03 -11.93
C TYR A 42 12.69 -0.09 -13.46
N LYS A 43 11.90 -1.05 -13.99
CA LYS A 43 11.69 -1.24 -15.44
C LYS A 43 10.64 -0.28 -16.01
N TRP A 44 9.84 0.35 -15.16
CA TRP A 44 8.77 1.24 -15.61
C TRP A 44 9.33 2.59 -16.05
N ASN A 45 8.63 3.22 -17.00
CA ASN A 45 8.91 4.62 -17.34
C ASN A 45 8.47 5.54 -16.20
N TYR A 46 8.84 6.82 -16.31
CA TYR A 46 8.48 7.84 -15.31
C TYR A 46 6.97 7.92 -15.05
N LYS A 47 6.16 7.95 -16.12
CA LYS A 47 4.70 8.07 -16.01
C LYS A 47 4.09 6.94 -15.19
N MET A 48 4.52 5.70 -15.42
CA MET A 48 4.03 4.54 -14.68
C MET A 48 4.45 4.60 -13.20
N ARG A 49 5.69 5.02 -12.90
CA ARG A 49 6.14 5.20 -11.53
C ARG A 49 5.38 6.31 -10.81
N CYS A 50 5.14 7.43 -11.50
CA CYS A 50 4.34 8.53 -10.98
C CYS A 50 2.89 8.09 -10.71
N LEU A 51 2.27 7.37 -11.63
CA LEU A 51 0.93 6.84 -11.44
C LEU A 51 0.86 5.89 -10.24
N TYR A 52 1.83 5.00 -10.09
CA TYR A 52 1.93 4.13 -8.91
C TYR A 52 1.99 4.95 -7.61
N GLY A 53 2.85 5.96 -7.55
CA GLY A 53 3.02 6.80 -6.36
C GLY A 53 1.79 7.62 -5.97
N ASN A 54 0.88 7.84 -6.92
CA ASN A 54 -0.31 8.68 -6.73
C ASN A 54 -1.63 7.93 -6.97
N TYR A 55 -1.59 6.59 -7.00
CA TYR A 55 -2.73 5.79 -7.38
C TYR A 55 -3.81 5.76 -6.30
N MET A 56 -5.02 6.23 -6.64
CA MET A 56 -6.17 6.29 -5.74
C MET A 56 -7.32 5.37 -6.17
N GLY A 57 -7.14 4.57 -7.21
CA GLY A 57 -8.18 3.66 -7.72
C GLY A 57 -8.41 2.44 -6.85
N TYR A 58 -7.48 2.09 -5.99
CA TYR A 58 -7.64 1.09 -4.95
C TYR A 58 -7.43 1.74 -3.60
N LYS A 59 -8.44 1.70 -2.77
CA LYS A 59 -8.52 2.42 -1.49
C LYS A 59 -7.32 2.13 -0.57
N GLU A 60 -6.87 0.89 -0.55
CA GLU A 60 -5.80 0.42 0.33
C GLU A 60 -4.40 0.56 -0.30
N HIS A 61 -4.29 1.20 -1.47
CA HIS A 61 -2.99 1.48 -2.08
C HIS A 61 -2.22 2.59 -1.34
N LEU A 62 -2.95 3.64 -0.98
CA LEU A 62 -2.48 4.76 -0.16
C LEU A 62 -3.27 4.78 1.15
N ILE A 63 -2.57 4.62 2.25
CA ILE A 63 -3.17 4.55 3.59
C ILE A 63 -2.88 5.84 4.35
N SER A 64 -3.91 6.44 4.93
CA SER A 64 -3.70 7.46 5.95
C SER A 64 -3.33 6.76 7.25
N ALA A 65 -2.08 6.86 7.66
CA ALA A 65 -1.51 6.15 8.79
C ALA A 65 -0.86 7.11 9.79
N TYR A 66 -0.74 6.67 11.04
CA TYR A 66 0.03 7.38 12.04
C TYR A 66 1.50 7.46 11.63
N GLY A 67 2.09 8.65 11.71
CA GLY A 67 3.44 8.90 11.22
C GLY A 67 4.52 8.04 11.89
N GLU A 68 4.37 7.70 13.18
CA GLU A 68 5.32 6.82 13.86
C GLU A 68 5.23 5.39 13.30
N GLU A 69 4.01 4.86 13.09
CA GLU A 69 3.81 3.53 12.49
C GLU A 69 4.33 3.49 11.06
N ASN A 70 4.04 4.53 10.26
CA ASN A 70 4.58 4.64 8.92
C ASN A 70 6.12 4.68 8.91
N ASN A 71 6.74 5.42 9.83
CA ASN A 71 8.19 5.46 9.98
C ASN A 71 8.76 4.09 10.42
N MET A 72 8.09 3.39 11.34
CA MET A 72 8.50 2.04 11.75
C MET A 72 8.39 1.03 10.60
N LYS A 73 7.33 1.13 9.79
CA LYS A 73 7.18 0.30 8.59
C LYS A 73 8.28 0.61 7.57
N GLY A 74 8.50 1.90 7.27
CA GLY A 74 9.53 2.34 6.32
C GLY A 74 9.46 1.58 4.99
N ASP A 75 10.59 1.02 4.58
CA ASP A 75 10.72 0.19 3.38
C ASP A 75 10.79 -1.31 3.68
N GLN A 76 10.19 -1.74 4.80
CA GLN A 76 10.19 -3.14 5.22
C GLN A 76 9.10 -3.94 4.53
N THR A 77 9.37 -5.23 4.37
CA THR A 77 8.41 -6.26 3.94
C THR A 77 7.84 -6.99 5.15
N PRO A 78 6.81 -7.84 4.99
CA PRO A 78 6.27 -8.65 6.09
C PRO A 78 7.26 -9.56 6.81
N GLU A 79 8.46 -9.75 6.27
CA GLU A 79 9.56 -10.43 6.97
C GLU A 79 10.01 -9.69 8.24
N SER A 80 9.92 -8.36 8.24
CA SER A 80 10.48 -7.49 9.28
C SER A 80 9.45 -6.58 9.93
N TYR A 81 8.36 -6.27 9.25
CA TYR A 81 7.29 -5.42 9.77
C TYR A 81 5.92 -6.04 9.56
N MET A 82 5.12 -6.03 10.62
CA MET A 82 3.67 -6.26 10.58
C MET A 82 2.97 -5.25 11.48
N PRO A 83 1.81 -4.72 11.07
CA PRO A 83 1.04 -3.81 11.91
C PRO A 83 0.83 -4.39 13.32
N PRO A 84 0.93 -3.59 14.39
CA PRO A 84 0.69 -4.07 15.76
C PRO A 84 -0.74 -4.53 15.97
N LYS A 85 -1.74 -3.91 15.32
CA LYS A 85 -3.14 -4.29 15.39
C LYS A 85 -3.39 -5.70 14.86
N VAL A 86 -3.64 -6.64 15.77
CA VAL A 86 -3.77 -8.07 15.42
C VAL A 86 -4.90 -8.31 14.41
N SER A 87 -6.06 -7.67 14.61
CA SER A 87 -7.24 -7.83 13.76
C SER A 87 -7.04 -7.32 12.32
N TYR A 88 -6.05 -6.47 12.08
CA TYR A 88 -5.74 -5.92 10.76
C TYR A 88 -4.69 -6.74 9.99
N LYS A 89 -3.93 -7.61 10.64
CA LYS A 89 -2.79 -8.30 10.03
C LYS A 89 -3.15 -9.11 8.78
N CYS A 90 -4.24 -9.85 8.82
CA CYS A 90 -4.69 -10.62 7.65
C CYS A 90 -5.12 -9.71 6.49
N GLN A 91 -5.82 -8.61 6.80
CA GLN A 91 -6.20 -7.63 5.80
C GLN A 91 -4.97 -6.93 5.21
N TYR A 92 -4.00 -6.55 6.03
CA TYR A 92 -2.73 -5.98 5.60
C TYR A 92 -2.00 -6.87 4.59
N LEU A 93 -1.87 -8.17 4.89
CA LEU A 93 -1.26 -9.13 3.97
C LEU A 93 -2.04 -9.24 2.66
N LYS A 94 -3.37 -9.26 2.72
CA LYS A 94 -4.22 -9.29 1.53
C LYS A 94 -4.02 -8.05 0.65
N ASP A 95 -4.05 -6.87 1.25
CA ASP A 95 -3.92 -5.61 0.53
C ASP A 95 -2.54 -5.46 -0.12
N LEU A 96 -1.49 -5.87 0.61
CA LEU A 96 -0.12 -5.91 0.09
C LEU A 96 -0.01 -6.85 -1.12
N LEU A 97 -0.56 -8.06 -1.03
CA LEU A 97 -0.57 -9.03 -2.12
C LEU A 97 -1.37 -8.51 -3.32
N PHE A 98 -2.52 -7.87 -3.06
CA PHE A 98 -3.35 -7.29 -4.11
C PHE A 98 -2.60 -6.18 -4.86
N VAL A 99 -1.97 -5.27 -4.15
CA VAL A 99 -1.18 -4.19 -4.77
C VAL A 99 -0.03 -4.77 -5.60
N LYS A 100 0.70 -5.76 -5.06
CA LYS A 100 1.77 -6.43 -5.84
C LYS A 100 1.22 -7.10 -7.11
N ALA A 101 0.11 -7.81 -7.00
CA ALA A 101 -0.52 -8.49 -8.15
C ALA A 101 -1.02 -7.50 -9.20
N LEU A 102 -1.69 -6.42 -8.78
CA LEU A 102 -2.21 -5.38 -9.67
C LEU A 102 -1.11 -4.73 -10.51
N TRP A 103 0.03 -4.46 -9.90
CA TRP A 103 1.14 -3.77 -10.54
C TRP A 103 2.21 -4.71 -11.12
N GLY A 104 1.99 -6.02 -11.08
CA GLY A 104 2.93 -7.02 -11.58
C GLY A 104 4.28 -7.00 -10.87
N LEU A 105 4.28 -6.64 -9.58
CA LEU A 105 5.48 -6.62 -8.75
C LEU A 105 5.84 -8.04 -8.31
N THR A 106 7.13 -8.35 -8.33
CA THR A 106 7.65 -9.63 -7.86
C THR A 106 7.83 -9.65 -6.34
N MET A 107 8.06 -10.84 -5.81
CA MET A 107 8.48 -11.04 -4.41
C MET A 107 9.77 -11.87 -4.40
N GLU A 108 10.64 -11.56 -3.46
CA GLU A 108 11.76 -12.44 -3.16
C GLU A 108 11.25 -13.75 -2.50
N PRO A 109 11.94 -14.87 -2.68
CA PRO A 109 11.52 -16.14 -2.09
C PRO A 109 11.37 -16.10 -0.57
N SER A 110 12.19 -15.31 0.12
CA SER A 110 12.13 -15.09 1.57
C SER A 110 10.85 -14.37 1.97
N GLU A 111 10.49 -13.28 1.27
CA GLU A 111 9.25 -12.53 1.47
C GLU A 111 8.02 -13.44 1.27
N ALA A 112 8.01 -14.21 0.18
CA ALA A 112 6.91 -15.13 -0.11
C ALA A 112 6.75 -16.22 0.98
N THR A 113 7.86 -16.73 1.48
CA THR A 113 7.88 -17.71 2.58
C THR A 113 7.36 -17.09 3.87
N ALA A 114 7.83 -15.89 4.22
CA ALA A 114 7.38 -15.17 5.41
C ALA A 114 5.87 -14.88 5.38
N ILE A 115 5.34 -14.42 4.24
CA ILE A 115 3.91 -14.19 4.08
C ILE A 115 3.12 -15.49 4.25
N LYS A 116 3.54 -16.59 3.64
CA LYS A 116 2.89 -17.90 3.78
C LYS A 116 2.85 -18.36 5.24
N ASP A 117 3.97 -18.22 5.95
CA ASP A 117 4.07 -18.57 7.36
C ASP A 117 3.18 -17.69 8.24
N LEU A 118 3.13 -16.38 7.95
CA LEU A 118 2.27 -15.44 8.66
C LEU A 118 0.79 -15.76 8.44
N VAL A 119 0.37 -16.06 7.21
CA VAL A 119 -1.01 -16.47 6.90
C VAL A 119 -1.41 -17.68 7.74
N GLY A 120 -0.53 -18.68 7.85
CA GLY A 120 -0.77 -19.86 8.67
C GLY A 120 -0.80 -19.54 10.17
N LYS A 121 0.18 -18.80 10.68
CA LYS A 121 0.30 -18.46 12.11
C LYS A 121 -0.86 -17.56 12.61
N LEU A 122 -1.32 -16.66 11.75
CA LEU A 122 -2.42 -15.73 12.07
C LEU A 122 -3.80 -16.36 11.83
N ASN A 123 -3.85 -17.58 11.29
CA ASN A 123 -5.09 -18.25 10.93
C ASN A 123 -5.95 -17.42 9.95
N CYS A 124 -5.30 -16.73 8.99
CA CYS A 124 -6.02 -15.96 7.99
C CYS A 124 -6.87 -16.89 7.12
N ASP A 125 -8.10 -16.48 6.82
CA ASP A 125 -8.97 -17.23 5.92
C ASP A 125 -8.39 -17.24 4.49
N PRO A 126 -7.99 -18.40 3.95
CA PRO A 126 -7.42 -18.49 2.60
C PRO A 126 -8.38 -18.01 1.52
N THR A 127 -9.70 -18.13 1.73
CA THR A 127 -10.70 -17.67 0.76
C THR A 127 -10.78 -16.15 0.73
N ALA A 128 -10.65 -15.51 1.88
CA ALA A 128 -10.59 -14.05 1.98
C ALA A 128 -9.28 -13.48 1.40
N MET A 129 -8.21 -14.28 1.31
CA MET A 129 -6.93 -13.90 0.71
C MET A 129 -6.92 -14.00 -0.82
N GLN A 130 -7.94 -14.58 -1.43
CA GLN A 130 -8.00 -14.71 -2.88
C GLN A 130 -8.23 -13.34 -3.54
N ILE A 131 -7.47 -13.10 -4.59
CA ILE A 131 -7.58 -11.91 -5.44
C ILE A 131 -8.32 -12.32 -6.70
N SER A 132 -9.50 -11.72 -6.94
CA SER A 132 -10.27 -12.05 -8.12
C SER A 132 -9.64 -11.43 -9.39
N SER A 133 -9.66 -12.18 -10.48
CA SER A 133 -9.22 -11.68 -11.78
C SER A 133 -10.06 -10.50 -12.27
N GLU A 134 -11.31 -10.40 -11.81
CA GLU A 134 -12.22 -9.31 -12.12
C GLU A 134 -11.78 -8.00 -11.44
N GLN A 135 -11.47 -8.06 -10.14
CA GLN A 135 -10.91 -6.91 -9.42
C GLN A 135 -9.62 -6.40 -10.08
N ILE A 136 -8.72 -7.29 -10.49
CA ILE A 136 -7.50 -6.89 -11.20
C ILE A 136 -7.83 -6.22 -12.54
N LYS A 137 -8.81 -6.74 -13.30
CA LYS A 137 -9.22 -6.14 -14.57
C LYS A 137 -9.81 -4.75 -14.39
N GLU A 138 -10.71 -4.57 -13.42
CA GLU A 138 -11.30 -3.27 -13.10
C GLU A 138 -10.23 -2.24 -12.74
N GLN A 139 -9.30 -2.62 -11.88
CA GLN A 139 -8.19 -1.76 -11.49
C GLN A 139 -7.23 -1.48 -12.66
N SER A 140 -6.98 -2.46 -13.51
CA SER A 140 -6.17 -2.28 -14.72
C SER A 140 -6.83 -1.32 -15.71
N LEU A 141 -8.15 -1.33 -15.82
CA LEU A 141 -8.89 -0.34 -16.62
C LEU A 141 -8.73 1.06 -16.03
N PHE A 142 -8.87 1.21 -14.72
CA PHE A 142 -8.66 2.49 -14.05
C PHE A 142 -7.23 3.02 -14.28
N VAL A 143 -6.22 2.19 -14.13
CA VAL A 143 -4.82 2.53 -14.43
C VAL A 143 -4.67 3.04 -15.85
N ASN A 144 -5.24 2.33 -16.83
CA ASN A 144 -5.17 2.73 -18.25
C ASN A 144 -5.90 4.04 -18.54
N GLN A 145 -7.03 4.29 -17.87
CA GLN A 145 -7.82 5.52 -18.03
C GLN A 145 -7.14 6.74 -17.40
N ASN A 146 -6.31 6.54 -16.39
CA ASN A 146 -5.67 7.60 -15.61
C ASN A 146 -4.16 7.73 -15.87
N LYS A 147 -3.63 7.03 -16.88
CA LYS A 147 -2.20 7.09 -17.22
C LYS A 147 -1.70 8.50 -17.55
N ASP A 148 -2.60 9.40 -17.95
CA ASP A 148 -2.28 10.78 -18.31
C ASP A 148 -2.23 11.72 -17.08
N LEU A 149 -2.57 11.25 -15.87
CA LEU A 149 -2.44 12.03 -14.63
C LEU A 149 -1.01 12.52 -14.37
N CYS A 150 -0.02 11.85 -14.95
CA CYS A 150 1.40 12.17 -14.82
C CYS A 150 2.01 12.72 -16.11
N ASP A 151 1.21 13.29 -17.01
CA ASP A 151 1.69 13.91 -18.25
C ASP A 151 2.25 15.31 -18.08
N GLN A 152 2.23 15.85 -16.87
CA GLN A 152 2.91 17.12 -16.60
C GLN A 152 4.43 16.87 -16.65
N GLU A 153 5.05 17.40 -17.70
CA GLU A 153 6.51 17.51 -17.74
C GLU A 153 6.95 18.29 -16.50
N TYR A 154 7.69 17.64 -15.61
CA TYR A 154 8.51 18.39 -14.66
C TYR A 154 9.53 19.13 -15.53
N LYS A 155 9.31 20.43 -15.70
CA LYS A 155 10.35 21.34 -16.13
C LYS A 155 11.27 21.51 -14.93
N ASP A 156 12.47 20.93 -15.04
CA ASP A 156 13.58 21.20 -14.15
C ASP A 156 13.90 22.72 -14.09
#